data_eff4e568d988fc616c98801399664ae5
#
_entry.id   eff4e568d988fc616c98801399664ae5
#
_cell.length_a   1.000
_cell.length_b   1.000
_cell.length_c   1.000
_cell.angle_alpha   90.00
_cell.angle_beta   90.00
_cell.angle_gamma   90.00
#
_symmetry.space_group_name_H-M   'P 1'
#
loop_
_entity.id
_entity.type
_entity.pdbx_description
1 polymer ?
#
loop_
_entity_poly.entity_id
_entity_poly.type
_entity_poly.pdbx_seq_one_letter_code
_entity_poly.pdbx_strand_id
1 'polypeptide(L)'
;MLLVGGSVSNAKETVIEVAPVWAGHPVGFALLTHGDRQFVGFYDAERKLTVGSRGLSETGWHFVKLPETLGWDSHNYVTMAVDDDGCIHLCANMHAGPLVYFRTAKPDDIDTFERVTSMVGRNEDRCTYPSFFRGPGKEFIFTYRHGYSGNGDQYYNVYDTKSRTWRRLIDQPLTSGGGKMNAYFGPMRLGPDGFYHLVWIWRDHGGCESNHDISYARSKDLVHWETGAGRALELPITLATCDVVDPVPVKGGAINGNVSVGFDSRKRVIVSYIKYDEKGFTQAYNARLEDGCWKICKASSWEYRWEFSGGGSIPFEVRVSGVSAGGDGKLAQSYGHSKYGNGKLILDEATLKLIEDVRGSAPAPAPKLADSAVPKLETRTCGDSGSSAEPGVRYMLRWETLGTNRDKKRDGDPPPSVLKLVRIDQ
;
A
#
# COMPACT_ATOMS: atom_id res chain seq x y z
N MET A 1 -34.10 23.50 -24.20
CA MET A 1 -34.34 22.76 -22.94
C MET A 1 -34.25 21.29 -23.29
N LEU A 2 -33.08 20.74 -23.25
CA LEU A 2 -32.82 19.32 -23.45
C LEU A 2 -32.10 18.85 -22.19
N LEU A 3 -32.83 18.11 -21.34
CA LEU A 3 -32.29 17.38 -20.18
C LEU A 3 -31.45 16.21 -20.72
N VAL A 4 -30.15 16.30 -20.65
CA VAL A 4 -29.27 15.15 -20.81
C VAL A 4 -29.22 14.45 -19.46
N GLY A 5 -30.09 13.46 -19.28
CA GLY A 5 -30.05 12.53 -18.20
C GLY A 5 -28.79 11.66 -18.35
N GLY A 6 -27.74 11.95 -17.59
CA GLY A 6 -26.62 11.04 -17.43
C GLY A 6 -27.10 9.78 -16.70
N SER A 7 -27.27 8.68 -17.42
CA SER A 7 -27.48 7.37 -16.83
C SER A 7 -26.25 7.04 -15.98
N VAL A 8 -26.42 6.92 -14.66
CA VAL A 8 -25.47 6.25 -13.79
C VAL A 8 -25.49 4.78 -14.25
N SER A 9 -24.51 4.37 -15.03
CA SER A 9 -24.31 2.98 -15.38
C SER A 9 -24.08 2.23 -14.05
N ASN A 10 -25.05 1.43 -13.64
CA ASN A 10 -24.85 0.47 -12.56
C ASN A 10 -23.84 -0.56 -13.06
N ALA A 11 -22.59 -0.43 -12.64
CA ALA A 11 -21.56 -1.43 -12.93
C ALA A 11 -22.08 -2.80 -12.47
N LYS A 12 -22.10 -3.77 -13.38
CA LYS A 12 -22.58 -5.12 -13.10
C LYS A 12 -21.48 -5.88 -12.37
N GLU A 13 -21.76 -6.34 -11.15
CA GLU A 13 -20.86 -7.22 -10.41
C GLU A 13 -21.22 -8.70 -10.66
N THR A 14 -20.19 -9.50 -10.94
CA THR A 14 -20.27 -10.97 -10.95
C THR A 14 -19.31 -11.51 -9.91
N VAL A 15 -19.76 -12.39 -9.04
CA VAL A 15 -18.99 -12.95 -7.93
C VAL A 15 -18.72 -14.43 -8.20
N ILE A 16 -17.44 -14.81 -8.08
CA ILE A 16 -16.96 -16.18 -8.20
C ILE A 16 -16.31 -16.57 -6.88
N GLU A 17 -16.75 -17.67 -6.28
CA GLU A 17 -16.10 -18.20 -5.08
C GLU A 17 -14.74 -18.82 -5.45
N VAL A 18 -13.72 -18.53 -4.64
CA VAL A 18 -12.37 -19.04 -4.84
C VAL A 18 -12.09 -20.20 -3.88
N ALA A 19 -12.05 -19.94 -2.58
CA ALA A 19 -11.74 -20.95 -1.57
C ALA A 19 -12.10 -20.46 -0.15
N PRO A 20 -12.24 -21.37 0.83
CA PRO A 20 -12.22 -20.99 2.23
C PRO A 20 -10.85 -20.46 2.67
N VAL A 21 -10.85 -19.34 3.43
CA VAL A 21 -9.64 -18.67 3.91
C VAL A 21 -9.68 -18.43 5.40
N TRP A 22 -8.52 -18.38 6.02
CA TRP A 22 -8.40 -18.04 7.42
C TRP A 22 -8.85 -16.59 7.69
N ALA A 23 -9.70 -16.41 8.68
CA ALA A 23 -10.32 -15.14 9.01
C ALA A 23 -9.85 -14.54 10.36
N GLY A 24 -8.79 -15.09 10.97
CA GLY A 24 -8.37 -14.70 12.33
C GLY A 24 -7.62 -13.36 12.40
N HIS A 25 -7.06 -12.87 11.28
CA HIS A 25 -6.29 -11.63 11.24
C HIS A 25 -6.27 -11.00 9.83
N PRO A 26 -6.24 -9.67 9.70
CA PRO A 26 -6.29 -9.00 8.40
C PRO A 26 -4.94 -9.05 7.67
N VAL A 27 -4.68 -10.14 6.98
CA VAL A 27 -3.51 -10.32 6.12
C VAL A 27 -3.90 -10.06 4.67
N GLY A 28 -3.07 -9.36 3.91
CA GLY A 28 -3.29 -9.06 2.50
C GLY A 28 -3.06 -10.29 1.62
N PHE A 29 -3.98 -10.50 0.66
CA PHE A 29 -3.87 -11.50 -0.39
C PHE A 29 -3.49 -10.84 -1.72
N ALA A 30 -3.18 -11.62 -2.74
CA ALA A 30 -2.77 -11.12 -4.05
C ALA A 30 -3.67 -11.67 -5.15
N LEU A 31 -4.00 -10.80 -6.12
CA LEU A 31 -4.64 -11.14 -7.40
C LEU A 31 -3.74 -10.64 -8.52
N LEU A 32 -3.51 -11.47 -9.51
CA LEU A 32 -2.70 -11.18 -10.67
C LEU A 32 -3.38 -11.74 -11.93
N THR A 33 -3.78 -10.88 -12.85
CA THR A 33 -4.23 -11.29 -14.19
C THR A 33 -3.08 -11.13 -15.20
N HIS A 34 -2.79 -12.19 -15.93
CA HIS A 34 -1.80 -12.21 -17.01
C HIS A 34 -2.39 -12.89 -18.24
N GLY A 35 -2.52 -12.15 -19.35
CA GLY A 35 -3.16 -12.64 -20.56
C GLY A 35 -4.62 -13.08 -20.31
N ASP A 36 -4.91 -14.35 -20.59
CA ASP A 36 -6.21 -14.99 -20.37
C ASP A 36 -6.29 -15.80 -19.07
N ARG A 37 -5.31 -15.68 -18.19
CA ARG A 37 -5.24 -16.41 -16.91
C ARG A 37 -5.28 -15.47 -15.70
N GLN A 38 -5.80 -16.01 -14.61
CA GLN A 38 -5.79 -15.34 -13.30
C GLN A 38 -5.12 -16.22 -12.25
N PHE A 39 -4.36 -15.54 -11.37
CA PHE A 39 -3.66 -16.14 -10.25
C PHE A 39 -4.05 -15.46 -8.96
N VAL A 40 -4.26 -16.24 -7.91
CA VAL A 40 -4.56 -15.75 -6.56
C VAL A 40 -3.56 -16.34 -5.58
N GLY A 41 -3.01 -15.51 -4.69
CA GLY A 41 -2.15 -15.93 -3.59
C GLY A 41 -2.80 -15.58 -2.26
N PHE A 42 -3.00 -16.56 -1.40
CA PHE A 42 -3.73 -16.39 -0.14
C PHE A 42 -3.31 -17.42 0.91
N TYR A 43 -3.79 -17.26 2.14
CA TYR A 43 -3.67 -18.29 3.17
C TYR A 43 -5.00 -19.00 3.36
N ASP A 44 -5.01 -20.32 3.14
CA ASP A 44 -6.23 -21.14 3.22
C ASP A 44 -6.74 -21.23 4.68
N ALA A 45 -7.86 -21.96 4.88
CA ALA A 45 -8.47 -22.13 6.19
C ALA A 45 -7.52 -22.71 7.26
N GLU A 46 -6.47 -23.43 6.83
CA GLU A 46 -5.43 -24.04 7.68
C GLU A 46 -4.19 -23.13 7.79
N ARG A 47 -4.27 -21.89 7.31
CA ARG A 47 -3.18 -20.91 7.27
C ARG A 47 -2.00 -21.29 6.35
N LYS A 48 -2.20 -22.22 5.41
CA LYS A 48 -1.18 -22.60 4.44
C LYS A 48 -1.17 -21.62 3.28
N LEU A 49 0.02 -21.18 2.89
CA LEU A 49 0.20 -20.37 1.67
C LEU A 49 -0.26 -21.20 0.46
N THR A 50 -1.30 -20.72 -0.19
CA THR A 50 -1.93 -21.40 -1.32
C THR A 50 -1.95 -20.47 -2.52
N VAL A 51 -1.62 -21.00 -3.70
CA VAL A 51 -1.74 -20.28 -4.97
C VAL A 51 -2.79 -21.00 -5.80
N GLY A 52 -3.72 -20.23 -6.37
CA GLY A 52 -4.73 -20.72 -7.29
C GLY A 52 -4.53 -20.14 -8.69
N SER A 53 -4.86 -20.91 -9.73
CA SER A 53 -4.93 -20.43 -11.11
C SER A 53 -6.22 -20.86 -11.78
N ARG A 54 -6.70 -20.04 -12.75
CA ARG A 54 -7.80 -20.36 -13.65
C ARG A 54 -7.66 -19.64 -14.98
N GLY A 55 -8.31 -20.11 -16.02
CA GLY A 55 -8.60 -19.33 -17.23
C GLY A 55 -9.71 -18.31 -16.99
N LEU A 56 -9.71 -17.17 -17.69
CA LEU A 56 -10.74 -16.14 -17.54
C LEU A 56 -12.16 -16.65 -17.87
N SER A 57 -12.27 -17.60 -18.80
CA SER A 57 -13.53 -18.25 -19.19
C SER A 57 -13.96 -19.38 -18.25
N GLU A 58 -13.13 -19.79 -17.30
CA GLU A 58 -13.38 -20.89 -16.39
C GLU A 58 -13.93 -20.36 -15.06
N THR A 59 -14.73 -21.18 -14.36
CA THR A 59 -15.18 -20.91 -12.99
C THR A 59 -14.41 -21.72 -11.94
N GLY A 60 -13.80 -22.84 -12.34
CA GLY A 60 -12.99 -23.70 -11.49
C GLY A 60 -11.59 -23.15 -11.27
N TRP A 61 -11.02 -23.45 -10.11
CA TRP A 61 -9.66 -23.09 -9.74
C TRP A 61 -8.82 -24.36 -9.56
N HIS A 62 -7.58 -24.30 -10.05
CA HIS A 62 -6.53 -25.26 -9.71
C HIS A 62 -5.66 -24.67 -8.59
N PHE A 63 -5.31 -25.45 -7.58
CA PHE A 63 -4.58 -24.96 -6.39
C PHE A 63 -3.31 -25.76 -6.11
N VAL A 64 -2.28 -25.02 -5.67
CA VAL A 64 -1.01 -25.58 -5.16
C VAL A 64 -0.74 -24.99 -3.77
N LYS A 65 -0.37 -25.83 -2.79
CA LYS A 65 0.07 -25.38 -1.46
C LYS A 65 1.58 -25.24 -1.42
N LEU A 66 2.06 -24.08 -1.02
CA LEU A 66 3.49 -23.80 -0.82
C LEU A 66 3.88 -24.02 0.65
N PRO A 67 5.15 -24.38 0.97
CA PRO A 67 5.59 -24.81 2.29
C PRO A 67 5.75 -23.66 3.30
N GLU A 68 4.74 -22.79 3.42
CA GLU A 68 4.68 -21.70 4.37
C GLU A 68 3.37 -21.72 5.17
N THR A 69 3.46 -21.35 6.46
CA THR A 69 2.30 -21.28 7.35
C THR A 69 2.25 -19.92 8.02
N LEU A 70 1.14 -19.23 7.89
CA LEU A 70 0.92 -17.88 8.44
C LEU A 70 0.89 -17.91 9.99
N GLY A 71 1.61 -16.95 10.60
CA GLY A 71 1.44 -16.57 12.01
C GLY A 71 0.30 -15.55 12.22
N TRP A 72 0.40 -14.75 13.28
CA TRP A 72 -0.61 -13.75 13.67
C TRP A 72 -0.14 -12.30 13.33
N ASP A 73 0.48 -12.11 12.19
CA ASP A 73 1.06 -10.83 11.81
C ASP A 73 0.50 -10.36 10.46
N SER A 74 -0.12 -9.19 10.46
CA SER A 74 -0.72 -8.59 9.26
C SER A 74 0.30 -8.20 8.18
N HIS A 75 1.59 -8.06 8.56
CA HIS A 75 2.66 -7.75 7.60
C HIS A 75 3.06 -8.95 6.73
N ASN A 76 2.61 -10.16 7.07
CA ASN A 76 2.90 -11.40 6.35
C ASN A 76 2.06 -11.56 5.05
N TYR A 77 1.67 -10.45 4.43
CA TYR A 77 0.85 -10.45 3.23
C TYR A 77 1.54 -11.15 2.05
N VAL A 78 0.75 -11.53 1.06
CA VAL A 78 1.21 -12.11 -0.20
C VAL A 78 1.36 -11.01 -1.25
N THR A 79 2.46 -11.02 -1.99
CA THR A 79 2.65 -10.21 -3.19
C THR A 79 3.09 -11.08 -4.35
N MET A 80 2.54 -10.83 -5.53
CA MET A 80 2.85 -11.56 -6.76
C MET A 80 3.04 -10.60 -7.92
N ALA A 81 3.89 -10.98 -8.85
CA ALA A 81 4.04 -10.32 -10.16
C ALA A 81 4.55 -11.32 -11.20
N VAL A 82 4.43 -10.97 -12.48
CA VAL A 82 4.92 -11.75 -13.60
C VAL A 82 6.12 -11.06 -14.25
N ASP A 83 7.15 -11.81 -14.60
CA ASP A 83 8.29 -11.32 -15.36
C ASP A 83 8.01 -11.29 -16.87
N ASP A 84 9.00 -10.93 -17.69
CA ASP A 84 8.83 -10.79 -19.14
C ASP A 84 8.73 -12.15 -19.87
N ASP A 85 9.13 -13.24 -19.23
CA ASP A 85 9.00 -14.61 -19.75
C ASP A 85 7.69 -15.28 -19.28
N GLY A 86 6.83 -14.58 -18.52
CA GLY A 86 5.59 -15.11 -18.00
C GLY A 86 5.75 -15.94 -16.71
N CYS A 87 6.94 -15.98 -16.10
CA CYS A 87 7.13 -16.66 -14.83
C CYS A 87 6.60 -15.81 -13.67
N ILE A 88 5.90 -16.47 -12.75
CA ILE A 88 5.28 -15.81 -11.60
C ILE A 88 6.28 -15.78 -10.45
N HIS A 89 6.48 -14.60 -9.88
CA HIS A 89 7.25 -14.34 -8.68
C HIS A 89 6.31 -14.09 -7.52
N LEU A 90 6.56 -14.72 -6.37
CA LEU A 90 5.75 -14.60 -5.17
C LEU A 90 6.63 -14.41 -3.95
N CYS A 91 6.30 -13.41 -3.13
CA CYS A 91 6.81 -13.26 -1.77
C CYS A 91 5.67 -13.23 -0.77
N ALA A 92 5.89 -13.81 0.41
CA ALA A 92 4.89 -13.90 1.49
C ALA A 92 5.56 -14.13 2.84
N ASN A 93 4.79 -14.02 3.93
CA ASN A 93 5.18 -14.45 5.27
C ASN A 93 6.47 -13.82 5.80
N MET A 94 6.71 -12.52 5.51
CA MET A 94 7.93 -11.80 5.88
C MET A 94 7.66 -10.58 6.77
N HIS A 95 8.09 -10.63 8.03
CA HIS A 95 8.18 -9.48 8.92
C HIS A 95 9.42 -9.57 9.80
N ALA A 96 10.48 -8.82 9.42
CA ALA A 96 11.79 -8.87 10.02
C ALA A 96 12.37 -10.31 10.10
N GLY A 97 12.03 -11.14 9.13
CA GLY A 97 12.45 -12.53 8.98
C GLY A 97 13.19 -12.77 7.67
N PRO A 98 13.72 -14.00 7.47
CA PRO A 98 14.40 -14.35 6.23
C PRO A 98 13.52 -14.18 5.00
N LEU A 99 14.16 -13.99 3.86
CA LEU A 99 13.48 -13.92 2.56
C LEU A 99 12.65 -15.19 2.31
N VAL A 100 11.37 -15.01 2.04
CA VAL A 100 10.44 -16.05 1.57
C VAL A 100 10.05 -15.70 0.15
N TYR A 101 10.68 -16.38 -0.80
CA TYR A 101 10.51 -16.09 -2.22
C TYR A 101 10.35 -17.38 -3.00
N PHE A 102 9.34 -17.40 -3.87
CA PHE A 102 9.04 -18.48 -4.81
C PHE A 102 8.95 -17.91 -6.22
N ARG A 103 9.30 -18.74 -7.21
CA ARG A 103 9.18 -18.42 -8.62
C ARG A 103 8.78 -19.68 -9.39
N THR A 104 7.90 -19.54 -10.39
CA THR A 104 7.60 -20.66 -11.28
C THR A 104 8.78 -20.96 -12.21
N ALA A 105 9.03 -22.24 -12.49
CA ALA A 105 10.05 -22.65 -13.43
C ALA A 105 9.58 -22.46 -14.89
N LYS A 106 8.25 -22.53 -15.12
CA LYS A 106 7.60 -22.34 -16.43
C LYS A 106 6.61 -21.18 -16.39
N PRO A 107 6.40 -20.51 -17.54
CA PRO A 107 5.39 -19.47 -17.68
C PRO A 107 3.99 -19.96 -17.28
N ASP A 108 3.25 -19.14 -16.52
CA ASP A 108 1.84 -19.34 -16.16
C ASP A 108 1.49 -20.70 -15.51
N ASP A 109 2.49 -21.47 -15.05
CA ASP A 109 2.34 -22.84 -14.55
C ASP A 109 2.66 -22.89 -13.04
N ILE A 110 1.59 -22.82 -12.18
CA ILE A 110 1.73 -22.80 -10.73
C ILE A 110 2.24 -24.13 -10.14
N ASP A 111 2.14 -25.26 -10.84
CA ASP A 111 2.67 -26.55 -10.41
C ASP A 111 4.22 -26.57 -10.41
N THR A 112 4.83 -25.58 -11.07
CA THR A 112 6.28 -25.46 -11.18
C THR A 112 6.89 -24.44 -10.21
N PHE A 113 6.17 -24.03 -9.18
CA PHE A 113 6.73 -23.16 -8.15
C PHE A 113 7.90 -23.79 -7.42
N GLU A 114 9.02 -23.10 -7.39
CA GLU A 114 10.23 -23.48 -6.67
C GLU A 114 10.56 -22.41 -5.62
N ARG A 115 10.99 -22.83 -4.43
CA ARG A 115 11.54 -21.92 -3.43
C ARG A 115 12.94 -21.49 -3.86
N VAL A 116 13.14 -20.19 -3.99
CA VAL A 116 14.44 -19.58 -4.26
C VAL A 116 14.95 -18.98 -2.96
N THR A 117 16.03 -19.53 -2.42
CA THR A 117 16.51 -19.22 -1.07
C THR A 117 17.23 -17.87 -0.96
N SER A 118 17.58 -17.25 -2.09
CA SER A 118 18.30 -15.99 -2.15
C SER A 118 18.01 -15.26 -3.46
N MET A 119 17.90 -13.94 -3.42
CA MET A 119 17.91 -13.08 -4.61
C MET A 119 19.32 -12.57 -4.90
N VAL A 120 19.92 -11.84 -3.97
CA VAL A 120 21.25 -11.22 -4.11
C VAL A 120 22.27 -11.83 -3.13
N GLY A 121 21.79 -12.54 -2.10
CA GLY A 121 22.62 -13.24 -1.12
C GLY A 121 23.17 -12.37 0.00
N ARG A 122 22.67 -11.14 0.15
CA ARG A 122 23.07 -10.23 1.24
C ARG A 122 21.90 -9.36 1.68
N ASN A 123 21.80 -9.11 3.00
CA ASN A 123 20.72 -8.32 3.63
C ASN A 123 19.31 -8.92 3.35
N GLU A 124 19.19 -10.25 3.38
CA GLU A 124 17.95 -10.98 3.11
C GLU A 124 17.49 -11.82 4.32
N ASP A 125 18.15 -11.66 5.46
CA ASP A 125 17.83 -12.36 6.73
C ASP A 125 16.74 -11.68 7.55
N ARG A 126 16.36 -10.41 7.24
CA ARG A 126 15.39 -9.60 7.98
C ARG A 126 14.51 -8.76 7.06
N CYS A 127 13.78 -9.41 6.16
CA CYS A 127 12.94 -8.75 5.17
C CYS A 127 11.57 -8.38 5.73
N THR A 128 11.06 -7.22 5.29
CA THR A 128 9.68 -6.76 5.52
C THR A 128 9.23 -5.91 4.34
N TYR A 129 7.93 -5.82 4.10
CA TYR A 129 7.31 -5.01 3.04
C TYR A 129 7.79 -5.37 1.62
N PRO A 130 7.75 -6.67 1.24
CA PRO A 130 8.09 -7.08 -0.11
C PRO A 130 7.13 -6.46 -1.14
N SER A 131 7.67 -5.92 -2.22
CA SER A 131 6.85 -5.38 -3.30
C SER A 131 7.55 -5.54 -4.64
N PHE A 132 6.81 -5.98 -5.66
CA PHE A 132 7.24 -6.01 -7.04
C PHE A 132 6.61 -4.87 -7.82
N PHE A 133 7.34 -4.26 -8.73
CA PHE A 133 6.80 -3.26 -9.65
C PHE A 133 7.68 -3.11 -10.90
N ARG A 134 7.17 -2.39 -11.92
CA ARG A 134 7.94 -2.08 -13.13
C ARG A 134 8.57 -0.70 -13.01
N GLY A 135 9.87 -0.65 -13.28
CA GLY A 135 10.65 0.59 -13.34
C GLY A 135 10.40 1.39 -14.63
N PRO A 136 11.07 2.57 -14.79
CA PRO A 136 10.87 3.46 -15.93
C PRO A 136 11.21 2.83 -17.28
N GLY A 137 12.22 1.98 -17.36
CA GLY A 137 12.59 1.18 -18.53
C GLY A 137 11.89 -0.18 -18.61
N LYS A 138 10.80 -0.38 -17.86
CA LYS A 138 10.07 -1.63 -17.68
C LYS A 138 10.87 -2.72 -16.94
N GLU A 139 11.97 -2.37 -16.29
CA GLU A 139 12.73 -3.28 -15.44
C GLU A 139 11.81 -3.92 -14.40
N PHE A 140 12.00 -5.21 -14.16
CA PHE A 140 11.30 -5.92 -13.11
C PHE A 140 12.03 -5.72 -11.79
N ILE A 141 11.42 -4.96 -10.89
CA ILE A 141 12.03 -4.48 -9.64
C ILE A 141 11.35 -5.11 -8.44
N PHE A 142 12.16 -5.47 -7.44
CA PHE A 142 11.74 -5.91 -6.12
C PHE A 142 12.31 -5.00 -5.06
N THR A 143 11.49 -4.58 -4.11
CA THR A 143 11.90 -3.73 -2.99
C THR A 143 11.44 -4.31 -1.68
N TYR A 144 12.22 -4.06 -0.62
CA TYR A 144 11.93 -4.49 0.74
C TYR A 144 12.73 -3.67 1.75
N ARG A 145 12.24 -3.62 2.98
CA ARG A 145 13.03 -3.13 4.12
C ARG A 145 13.82 -4.28 4.70
N HIS A 146 15.12 -4.09 4.90
CA HIS A 146 15.97 -4.94 5.72
C HIS A 146 16.10 -4.37 7.13
N GLY A 147 15.90 -5.19 8.16
CA GLY A 147 15.99 -4.77 9.57
C GLY A 147 14.64 -4.77 10.29
N TYR A 148 14.55 -3.95 11.32
CA TYR A 148 13.38 -3.89 12.23
C TYR A 148 12.65 -2.55 12.13
N SER A 149 11.52 -2.46 12.81
CA SER A 149 10.86 -1.19 13.09
C SER A 149 11.77 -0.31 13.95
N GLY A 150 12.07 0.89 13.47
CA GLY A 150 13.03 1.82 14.12
C GLY A 150 14.51 1.51 13.87
N ASN A 151 14.82 0.52 13.05
CA ASN A 151 16.19 0.21 12.63
C ASN A 151 16.14 -0.58 11.31
N GLY A 152 16.00 0.11 10.19
CA GLY A 152 15.90 -0.57 8.91
C GLY A 152 16.31 0.30 7.72
N ASP A 153 16.77 -0.40 6.69
CA ASP A 153 17.26 0.15 5.44
C ASP A 153 16.41 -0.34 4.26
N GLN A 154 16.17 0.51 3.27
CA GLN A 154 15.36 0.18 2.10
C GLN A 154 16.22 -0.25 0.93
N TYR A 155 15.99 -1.46 0.40
CA TYR A 155 16.72 -2.02 -0.72
C TYR A 155 15.86 -2.19 -1.96
N TYR A 156 16.52 -2.05 -3.13
CA TYR A 156 15.94 -2.26 -4.45
C TYR A 156 16.79 -3.26 -5.21
N ASN A 157 16.14 -4.31 -5.71
CA ASN A 157 16.73 -5.31 -6.59
C ASN A 157 16.10 -5.21 -7.97
N VAL A 158 16.86 -5.53 -9.01
CA VAL A 158 16.36 -5.65 -10.38
C VAL A 158 16.63 -7.05 -10.90
N TYR A 159 15.66 -7.61 -11.58
CA TYR A 159 15.71 -8.96 -12.18
C TYR A 159 16.22 -8.92 -13.60
N ASP A 160 17.11 -9.82 -13.92
CA ASP A 160 17.51 -10.11 -15.29
C ASP A 160 16.80 -11.41 -15.73
N THR A 161 15.84 -11.26 -16.62
CA THR A 161 15.02 -12.38 -17.12
C THR A 161 15.85 -13.41 -17.89
N LYS A 162 16.88 -12.96 -18.65
CA LYS A 162 17.72 -13.85 -19.46
C LYS A 162 18.57 -14.78 -18.61
N SER A 163 19.24 -14.25 -17.59
CA SER A 163 20.04 -15.05 -16.66
C SER A 163 19.20 -15.63 -15.51
N ARG A 164 17.95 -15.19 -15.36
CA ARG A 164 17.04 -15.54 -14.27
C ARG A 164 17.62 -15.24 -12.89
N THR A 165 18.35 -14.12 -12.77
CA THR A 165 19.03 -13.71 -11.54
C THR A 165 18.64 -12.31 -11.11
N TRP A 166 18.76 -12.06 -9.81
CA TRP A 166 18.59 -10.75 -9.20
C TRP A 166 19.94 -10.08 -8.96
N ARG A 167 20.01 -8.77 -9.12
CA ARG A 167 21.12 -7.93 -8.68
C ARG A 167 20.58 -6.70 -7.97
N ARG A 168 21.40 -6.00 -7.22
CA ARG A 168 21.03 -4.68 -6.70
C ARG A 168 20.78 -3.71 -7.85
N LEU A 169 19.66 -2.94 -7.77
CA LEU A 169 19.42 -1.80 -8.65
C LEU A 169 20.38 -0.66 -8.32
N ILE A 170 20.55 -0.41 -7.03
CA ILE A 170 21.52 0.51 -6.42
C ILE A 170 22.31 -0.26 -5.35
N ASP A 171 23.63 -0.11 -5.33
CA ASP A 171 24.50 -0.92 -4.47
C ASP A 171 24.30 -0.67 -2.98
N GLN A 172 23.91 0.56 -2.62
CA GLN A 172 23.58 0.96 -1.26
C GLN A 172 22.07 0.96 -1.03
N PRO A 173 21.58 0.98 0.22
CA PRO A 173 20.17 1.19 0.47
C PRO A 173 19.72 2.58 -0.02
N LEU A 174 18.46 2.69 -0.44
CA LEU A 174 17.89 4.00 -0.80
C LEU A 174 17.87 4.94 0.41
N THR A 175 17.35 4.42 1.54
CA THR A 175 17.32 5.17 2.80
C THR A 175 17.98 4.36 3.90
N SER A 176 18.61 5.04 4.85
CA SER A 176 19.16 4.44 6.07
C SER A 176 18.89 5.32 7.28
N GLY A 177 18.44 4.72 8.35
CA GLY A 177 18.29 5.37 9.65
C GLY A 177 19.54 5.31 10.52
N GLY A 178 20.65 4.78 10.00
CA GLY A 178 21.92 4.67 10.75
C GLY A 178 21.82 3.82 12.02
N GLY A 179 20.95 2.82 12.03
CA GLY A 179 20.72 1.95 13.18
C GLY A 179 19.83 2.54 14.28
N LYS A 180 19.28 3.76 14.09
CA LYS A 180 18.50 4.49 15.11
C LYS A 180 17.06 4.77 14.72
N MET A 181 16.72 4.64 13.45
CA MET A 181 15.39 4.86 12.90
C MET A 181 15.23 4.12 11.57
N ASN A 182 14.07 4.18 10.97
CA ASN A 182 13.85 3.79 9.58
C ASN A 182 12.79 4.63 8.90
N ALA A 183 12.87 4.70 7.57
CA ALA A 183 11.86 5.32 6.73
C ALA A 183 10.65 4.38 6.54
N TYR A 184 9.44 4.93 6.67
CA TYR A 184 8.18 4.27 6.33
C TYR A 184 7.54 4.97 5.14
N PHE A 185 7.57 4.32 3.99
CA PHE A 185 7.15 4.92 2.73
C PHE A 185 5.64 4.93 2.56
N GLY A 186 5.14 6.03 1.99
CA GLY A 186 3.88 6.05 1.26
C GLY A 186 4.04 5.40 -0.12
N PRO A 187 2.94 5.21 -0.87
CA PRO A 187 3.00 4.71 -2.23
C PRO A 187 3.85 5.61 -3.13
N MET A 188 4.82 5.01 -3.82
CA MET A 188 5.57 5.71 -4.87
C MET A 188 4.64 6.02 -6.04
N ARG A 189 4.78 7.21 -6.63
CA ARG A 189 3.95 7.67 -7.73
C ARG A 189 4.77 8.20 -8.89
N LEU A 190 4.48 7.70 -10.09
CA LEU A 190 4.92 8.37 -11.31
C LEU A 190 4.08 9.63 -11.51
N GLY A 191 4.74 10.77 -11.51
CA GLY A 191 4.11 12.08 -11.69
C GLY A 191 3.91 12.46 -13.16
N PRO A 192 3.05 13.44 -13.43
CA PRO A 192 2.83 13.96 -14.77
C PRO A 192 4.05 14.73 -15.32
N ASP A 193 5.06 14.98 -14.51
CA ASP A 193 6.36 15.55 -14.85
C ASP A 193 7.41 14.50 -15.24
N GLY A 194 7.04 13.20 -15.19
CA GLY A 194 7.89 12.09 -15.54
C GLY A 194 8.86 11.64 -14.44
N PHE A 195 8.72 12.17 -13.22
CA PHE A 195 9.44 11.69 -12.06
C PHE A 195 8.64 10.65 -11.27
N TYR A 196 9.33 9.72 -10.67
CA TYR A 196 8.84 8.90 -9.57
C TYR A 196 8.98 9.71 -8.28
N HIS A 197 7.89 9.96 -7.60
CA HIS A 197 7.81 10.71 -6.35
C HIS A 197 7.66 9.76 -5.19
N LEU A 198 8.49 9.91 -4.18
CA LEU A 198 8.48 9.10 -2.97
C LEU A 198 8.40 10.00 -1.75
N VAL A 199 7.47 9.71 -0.86
CA VAL A 199 7.28 10.37 0.44
C VAL A 199 7.38 9.33 1.54
N TRP A 200 7.96 9.71 2.67
CA TRP A 200 8.03 8.83 3.85
C TRP A 200 7.99 9.61 5.15
N ILE A 201 7.80 8.86 6.21
CA ILE A 201 7.92 9.35 7.58
C ILE A 201 9.02 8.55 8.27
N TRP A 202 9.83 9.21 9.07
CA TRP A 202 10.83 8.56 9.92
C TRP A 202 10.20 8.01 11.20
N ARG A 203 10.79 6.97 11.76
CA ARG A 203 10.32 6.34 12.99
C ARG A 203 11.49 5.78 13.80
N ASP A 204 11.61 6.20 15.09
CA ASP A 204 12.76 5.90 15.95
C ASP A 204 12.75 4.51 16.57
N HIS A 205 11.56 3.97 16.85
CA HIS A 205 11.41 2.66 17.50
C HIS A 205 10.09 1.97 17.12
N GLY A 206 9.82 0.79 17.68
CA GLY A 206 8.63 0.00 17.37
C GLY A 206 7.29 0.64 17.71
N GLY A 207 7.23 1.69 18.52
CA GLY A 207 6.00 2.44 18.85
C GLY A 207 5.64 3.45 17.77
N CYS A 208 4.38 3.45 17.29
CA CYS A 208 3.93 4.32 16.21
C CYS A 208 3.90 5.81 16.59
N GLU A 209 3.90 6.15 17.87
CA GLU A 209 4.03 7.51 18.40
C GLU A 209 5.40 8.12 18.13
N SER A 210 6.41 7.30 17.79
CA SER A 210 7.75 7.77 17.43
C SER A 210 7.89 8.18 15.96
N ASN A 211 6.81 8.20 15.20
CA ASN A 211 6.81 8.77 13.85
C ASN A 211 7.07 10.28 13.91
N HIS A 212 7.96 10.77 13.04
CA HIS A 212 8.36 12.17 12.96
C HIS A 212 8.84 12.53 11.53
N ASP A 213 9.00 13.77 11.22
CA ASP A 213 9.54 14.32 9.98
C ASP A 213 8.99 13.68 8.70
N ILE A 214 8.13 14.40 8.00
CA ILE A 214 7.69 14.02 6.65
C ILE A 214 8.79 14.38 5.67
N SER A 215 9.28 13.41 4.92
CA SER A 215 10.40 13.57 4.00
C SER A 215 10.05 13.13 2.59
N TYR A 216 10.80 13.64 1.61
CA TYR A 216 10.50 13.46 0.19
C TYR A 216 11.78 13.30 -0.64
N ALA A 217 11.66 12.57 -1.74
CA ALA A 217 12.62 12.54 -2.83
C ALA A 217 11.91 12.21 -4.15
N ARG A 218 12.55 12.53 -5.28
CA ARG A 218 12.08 12.14 -6.60
C ARG A 218 13.22 11.63 -7.47
N SER A 219 12.89 10.81 -8.46
CA SER A 219 13.86 10.23 -9.40
C SER A 219 13.21 9.99 -10.76
N LYS A 220 13.98 10.09 -11.85
CA LYS A 220 13.54 9.68 -13.19
C LYS A 220 13.84 8.23 -13.52
N ASP A 221 14.82 7.65 -12.85
CA ASP A 221 15.40 6.36 -13.20
C ASP A 221 15.51 5.38 -12.01
N LEU A 222 15.05 5.81 -10.80
CA LEU A 222 15.14 5.07 -9.53
C LEU A 222 16.59 4.81 -9.04
N VAL A 223 17.58 5.38 -9.71
CA VAL A 223 19.00 5.29 -9.38
C VAL A 223 19.51 6.62 -8.86
N HIS A 224 19.22 7.70 -9.58
CA HIS A 224 19.61 9.07 -9.21
C HIS A 224 18.43 9.79 -8.58
N TRP A 225 18.59 10.17 -7.33
CA TRP A 225 17.55 10.79 -6.53
C TRP A 225 17.88 12.25 -6.24
N GLU A 226 16.85 13.08 -6.18
CA GLU A 226 16.97 14.49 -5.88
C GLU A 226 15.86 14.99 -4.96
N THR A 227 16.09 16.12 -4.31
CA THR A 227 15.07 16.87 -3.54
C THR A 227 14.02 17.47 -4.48
N GLY A 228 12.92 17.98 -3.92
CA GLY A 228 11.94 18.73 -4.68
C GLY A 228 12.53 19.93 -5.44
N ALA A 229 13.55 20.59 -4.86
CA ALA A 229 14.27 21.71 -5.48
C ALA A 229 15.32 21.27 -6.54
N GLY A 230 15.49 19.97 -6.79
CA GLY A 230 16.43 19.46 -7.80
C GLY A 230 17.87 19.31 -7.30
N ARG A 231 18.13 19.40 -6.00
CA ARG A 231 19.46 19.09 -5.43
C ARG A 231 19.66 17.59 -5.40
N ALA A 232 20.73 17.09 -6.00
CA ALA A 232 21.08 15.67 -5.95
C ALA A 232 21.23 15.16 -4.51
N LEU A 233 20.75 13.94 -4.27
CA LEU A 233 20.85 13.24 -2.99
C LEU A 233 21.87 12.11 -3.11
N GLU A 234 22.83 12.09 -2.20
CA GLU A 234 23.75 10.98 -2.04
C GLU A 234 23.06 9.83 -1.31
N LEU A 235 23.35 8.59 -1.72
CA LEU A 235 22.82 7.40 -1.10
C LEU A 235 23.78 6.84 -0.03
N PRO A 236 23.25 6.28 1.06
CA PRO A 236 21.83 6.25 1.43
C PRO A 236 21.32 7.62 1.87
N ILE A 237 20.06 7.92 1.50
CA ILE A 237 19.38 9.12 2.02
C ILE A 237 19.16 8.93 3.52
N THR A 238 19.59 9.90 4.32
CA THR A 238 19.38 9.93 5.77
C THR A 238 18.51 11.11 6.17
N LEU A 239 18.06 11.17 7.42
CA LEU A 239 17.33 12.34 7.92
C LEU A 239 18.12 13.64 7.77
N ALA A 240 19.46 13.59 7.91
CA ALA A 240 20.31 14.77 7.78
C ALA A 240 20.47 15.28 6.34
N THR A 241 20.23 14.42 5.33
CA THR A 241 20.44 14.74 3.90
C THR A 241 19.17 14.84 3.09
N CYS A 242 18.04 14.29 3.59
CA CYS A 242 16.78 14.26 2.87
C CYS A 242 16.16 15.66 2.67
N ASP A 243 15.10 15.69 1.90
CA ASP A 243 14.23 16.86 1.74
C ASP A 243 13.09 16.76 2.77
N VAL A 244 13.18 17.49 3.88
CA VAL A 244 12.16 17.52 4.92
C VAL A 244 11.02 18.41 4.47
N VAL A 245 9.86 17.81 4.24
CA VAL A 245 8.61 18.50 3.84
C VAL A 245 8.00 19.23 5.03
N ASP A 246 7.92 18.54 6.16
CA ASP A 246 7.37 19.08 7.41
C ASP A 246 8.11 18.44 8.60
N PRO A 247 8.80 19.24 9.44
CA PRO A 247 9.52 18.73 10.61
C PRO A 247 8.56 18.45 11.77
N VAL A 248 7.68 17.46 11.59
CA VAL A 248 6.73 17.04 12.62
C VAL A 248 7.50 16.35 13.76
N PRO A 249 7.33 16.79 15.02
CA PRO A 249 8.03 16.14 16.13
C PRO A 249 7.45 14.76 16.45
N VAL A 250 8.22 13.95 17.17
CA VAL A 250 7.73 12.73 17.85
C VAL A 250 6.49 13.08 18.68
N LYS A 251 5.47 12.22 18.64
CA LYS A 251 4.13 12.46 19.23
C LYS A 251 3.38 13.64 18.62
N GLY A 252 3.80 14.14 17.46
CA GLY A 252 3.13 15.22 16.74
C GLY A 252 1.89 14.80 15.95
N GLY A 253 1.47 13.53 16.03
CA GLY A 253 0.24 13.02 15.39
C GLY A 253 0.42 12.61 13.92
N ALA A 254 1.64 12.60 13.39
CA ALA A 254 1.92 12.01 12.10
C ALA A 254 2.08 10.49 12.21
N ILE A 255 1.57 9.73 11.22
CA ILE A 255 1.63 8.27 11.26
C ILE A 255 1.91 7.68 9.88
N ASN A 256 2.75 6.65 9.84
CA ASN A 256 3.01 5.86 8.63
C ASN A 256 1.73 5.22 8.09
N GLY A 257 1.65 5.06 6.76
CA GLY A 257 0.42 4.61 6.08
C GLY A 257 -0.62 5.72 5.88
N ASN A 258 -0.30 6.98 6.26
CA ASN A 258 -1.16 8.15 6.08
C ASN A 258 -0.37 9.32 5.47
N VAL A 259 0.59 9.00 4.61
CA VAL A 259 1.32 9.96 3.78
C VAL A 259 1.18 9.57 2.32
N SER A 260 0.94 10.54 1.44
CA SER A 260 0.73 10.27 0.02
C SER A 260 1.08 11.47 -0.85
N VAL A 261 1.27 11.22 -2.15
CA VAL A 261 1.57 12.24 -3.15
C VAL A 261 0.36 12.44 -4.06
N GLY A 262 0.06 13.69 -4.36
CA GLY A 262 -0.90 14.12 -5.37
C GLY A 262 -0.32 15.25 -6.22
N PHE A 263 -1.09 15.73 -7.19
CA PHE A 263 -0.67 16.79 -8.10
C PHE A 263 -1.81 17.77 -8.33
N ASP A 264 -1.46 19.04 -8.51
CA ASP A 264 -2.40 20.07 -8.93
C ASP A 264 -2.51 20.14 -10.48
N SER A 265 -3.34 21.05 -10.99
CA SER A 265 -3.55 21.24 -12.43
C SER A 265 -2.29 21.72 -13.18
N ARG A 266 -1.34 22.33 -12.47
CA ARG A 266 -0.04 22.77 -12.99
C ARG A 266 1.04 21.69 -12.85
N LYS A 267 0.67 20.46 -12.47
CA LYS A 267 1.58 19.32 -12.25
C LYS A 267 2.55 19.51 -11.09
N ARG A 268 2.31 20.46 -10.16
CA ARG A 268 3.14 20.60 -8.96
C ARG A 268 2.81 19.53 -7.96
N VAL A 269 3.85 18.96 -7.35
CA VAL A 269 3.69 17.92 -6.34
C VAL A 269 3.09 18.49 -5.06
N ILE A 270 2.16 17.73 -4.48
CA ILE A 270 1.54 18.01 -3.19
C ILE A 270 1.64 16.75 -2.33
N VAL A 271 2.27 16.88 -1.16
CA VAL A 271 2.32 15.84 -0.14
C VAL A 271 1.17 16.01 0.82
N SER A 272 0.38 14.96 1.00
CA SER A 272 -0.79 14.93 1.88
C SER A 272 -0.53 14.01 3.07
N TYR A 273 -0.85 14.46 4.28
CA TYR A 273 -0.62 13.72 5.53
C TYR A 273 -1.54 14.23 6.64
N ILE A 274 -1.47 13.60 7.82
CA ILE A 274 -2.11 14.09 9.04
C ILE A 274 -1.06 14.43 10.09
N LYS A 275 -1.37 15.40 10.93
CA LYS A 275 -0.67 15.71 12.19
C LYS A 275 -1.60 16.46 13.16
N TYR A 276 -1.16 16.66 14.39
CA TYR A 276 -1.88 17.52 15.33
C TYR A 276 -1.69 19.00 15.00
N ASP A 277 -2.75 19.76 15.16
CA ASP A 277 -2.67 21.23 15.16
C ASP A 277 -2.27 21.78 16.55
N GLU A 278 -2.21 23.11 16.66
CA GLU A 278 -1.82 23.82 17.89
C GLU A 278 -2.77 23.55 19.08
N LYS A 279 -4.00 23.09 18.79
CA LYS A 279 -4.99 22.68 19.80
C LYS A 279 -4.89 21.20 20.14
N GLY A 280 -4.01 20.46 19.47
CA GLY A 280 -3.84 19.02 19.65
C GLY A 280 -4.86 18.16 18.91
N PHE A 281 -5.65 18.72 17.98
CA PHE A 281 -6.58 17.96 17.16
C PHE A 281 -5.89 17.39 15.92
N THR A 282 -6.29 16.19 15.49
CA THR A 282 -5.84 15.57 14.25
C THR A 282 -6.42 16.30 13.05
N GLN A 283 -5.55 16.80 12.17
CA GLN A 283 -5.94 17.52 10.97
C GLN A 283 -5.30 16.92 9.72
N ALA A 284 -5.96 17.09 8.57
CA ALA A 284 -5.37 16.91 7.26
C ALA A 284 -4.49 18.13 6.92
N TYR A 285 -3.29 17.85 6.40
CA TYR A 285 -2.36 18.86 5.90
C TYR A 285 -1.94 18.52 4.47
N ASN A 286 -1.70 19.56 3.69
CA ASN A 286 -1.13 19.48 2.37
C ASN A 286 0.09 20.40 2.27
N ALA A 287 1.20 19.85 1.79
CA ALA A 287 2.42 20.60 1.52
C ALA A 287 2.67 20.62 0.02
N ARG A 288 2.65 21.79 -0.62
CA ARG A 288 2.95 21.97 -2.04
C ARG A 288 4.34 22.52 -2.23
N LEU A 289 5.07 21.94 -3.18
CA LEU A 289 6.36 22.47 -3.60
C LEU A 289 6.17 23.71 -4.48
N GLU A 290 6.66 24.86 -4.03
CA GLU A 290 6.64 26.12 -4.74
C GLU A 290 8.01 26.78 -4.65
N ASP A 291 8.59 27.13 -5.79
CA ASP A 291 9.90 27.80 -5.90
C ASP A 291 10.99 27.12 -5.05
N GLY A 292 10.99 25.78 -5.05
CA GLY A 292 11.95 24.95 -4.31
C GLY A 292 11.69 24.84 -2.81
N CYS A 293 10.59 25.38 -2.28
CA CYS A 293 10.22 25.36 -0.88
C CYS A 293 8.85 24.70 -0.66
N TRP A 294 8.69 23.98 0.46
CA TRP A 294 7.41 23.39 0.82
C TRP A 294 6.51 24.41 1.53
N LYS A 295 5.34 24.65 0.96
CA LYS A 295 4.30 25.48 1.57
C LYS A 295 3.23 24.59 2.20
N ILE A 296 3.17 24.59 3.51
CA ILE A 296 2.28 23.73 4.31
C ILE A 296 0.98 24.47 4.60
N CYS A 297 -0.15 23.79 4.36
CA CYS A 297 -1.47 24.31 4.65
C CYS A 297 -2.32 23.28 5.38
N LYS A 298 -2.99 23.71 6.45
CA LYS A 298 -4.02 22.92 7.14
C LYS A 298 -5.27 22.88 6.27
N ALA A 299 -5.72 21.66 5.94
CA ALA A 299 -6.80 21.41 4.98
C ALA A 299 -8.13 21.00 5.65
N SER A 300 -8.16 20.82 6.96
CA SER A 300 -9.37 20.46 7.70
C SER A 300 -9.54 21.30 8.99
N SER A 301 -10.72 21.20 9.60
CA SER A 301 -11.05 21.86 10.86
C SER A 301 -11.78 20.90 11.81
N TRP A 302 -11.23 19.69 11.94
CA TRP A 302 -11.83 18.65 12.78
C TRP A 302 -11.57 18.90 14.26
N GLU A 303 -12.59 18.75 15.10
CA GLU A 303 -12.49 18.75 16.55
C GLU A 303 -12.43 17.31 17.08
N TYR A 304 -11.30 16.64 16.76
CA TYR A 304 -11.06 15.25 17.10
C TYR A 304 -9.56 14.99 17.24
N ARG A 305 -9.16 14.29 18.29
CA ARG A 305 -7.80 13.82 18.48
C ARG A 305 -7.77 12.31 18.36
N TRP A 306 -7.09 11.80 17.35
CA TRP A 306 -6.76 10.39 17.26
C TRP A 306 -5.47 10.14 18.05
N GLU A 307 -5.61 9.57 19.24
CA GLU A 307 -4.47 9.19 20.08
C GLU A 307 -4.01 7.78 19.71
N PHE A 308 -2.73 7.60 19.42
CA PHE A 308 -2.16 6.30 19.09
C PHE A 308 -0.75 6.16 19.67
N SER A 309 -0.41 4.91 20.07
CA SER A 309 0.92 4.58 20.61
C SER A 309 1.18 3.08 20.52
N GLY A 310 2.42 2.65 20.77
CA GLY A 310 2.84 1.26 20.82
C GLY A 310 3.03 0.59 19.46
N GLY A 311 3.42 -0.67 19.48
CA GLY A 311 3.73 -1.46 18.29
C GLY A 311 2.55 -2.29 17.75
N GLY A 312 2.82 -2.99 16.65
CA GLY A 312 1.84 -3.82 15.94
C GLY A 312 0.81 -3.01 15.13
N SER A 313 -0.04 -3.71 14.41
CA SER A 313 -1.09 -3.08 13.60
C SER A 313 -2.18 -2.47 14.47
N ILE A 314 -2.61 -1.26 14.13
CA ILE A 314 -3.68 -0.53 14.83
C ILE A 314 -4.81 -0.16 13.86
N PRO A 315 -6.06 -0.05 14.34
CA PRO A 315 -7.13 0.52 13.52
C PRO A 315 -6.82 1.99 13.22
N PHE A 316 -7.04 2.40 11.98
CA PHE A 316 -6.91 3.79 11.58
C PHE A 316 -8.24 4.52 11.75
N GLU A 317 -8.24 5.55 12.58
CA GLU A 317 -9.43 6.37 12.86
C GLU A 317 -9.55 7.56 11.90
N VAL A 318 -8.43 8.00 11.34
CA VAL A 318 -8.36 9.05 10.31
C VAL A 318 -7.47 8.59 9.17
N ARG A 319 -7.97 8.72 7.94
CA ARG A 319 -7.22 8.47 6.70
C ARG A 319 -7.43 9.62 5.73
N VAL A 320 -6.37 9.99 5.02
CA VAL A 320 -6.44 10.97 3.93
C VAL A 320 -5.80 10.40 2.67
N SER A 321 -6.38 10.74 1.51
CA SER A 321 -5.75 10.46 0.22
C SER A 321 -4.80 11.59 -0.17
N GLY A 322 -4.00 11.37 -1.23
CA GLY A 322 -3.40 12.48 -1.97
C GLY A 322 -4.49 13.33 -2.62
N VAL A 323 -4.17 14.59 -2.89
CA VAL A 323 -5.06 15.48 -3.66
C VAL A 323 -5.10 15.10 -5.13
N SER A 324 -6.17 15.49 -5.81
CA SER A 324 -6.31 15.47 -7.26
C SER A 324 -6.93 16.77 -7.76
N ALA A 325 -6.58 17.21 -8.97
CA ALA A 325 -7.21 18.35 -9.60
C ALA A 325 -8.71 18.07 -9.83
N GLY A 326 -9.55 18.98 -9.33
CA GLY A 326 -11.02 18.88 -9.42
C GLY A 326 -11.65 19.75 -10.52
N GLY A 327 -10.82 20.50 -11.28
CA GLY A 327 -11.29 21.52 -12.21
C GLY A 327 -11.62 22.85 -11.51
N ASP A 328 -11.83 23.92 -12.29
CA ASP A 328 -12.23 25.26 -11.83
C ASP A 328 -11.41 25.84 -10.66
N GLY A 329 -10.09 25.59 -10.67
CA GLY A 329 -9.18 26.06 -9.62
C GLY A 329 -9.38 25.37 -8.26
N LYS A 330 -9.91 24.15 -8.25
CA LYS A 330 -10.17 23.36 -7.06
C LYS A 330 -9.36 22.07 -7.04
N LEU A 331 -9.04 21.62 -5.84
CA LEU A 331 -8.49 20.29 -5.57
C LEU A 331 -9.49 19.48 -4.74
N ALA A 332 -9.50 18.18 -4.96
CA ALA A 332 -10.30 17.24 -4.17
C ALA A 332 -9.37 16.28 -3.40
N GLN A 333 -9.67 16.07 -2.12
CA GLN A 333 -8.97 15.12 -1.24
C GLN A 333 -9.98 14.27 -0.49
N SER A 334 -9.97 12.96 -0.72
CA SER A 334 -10.85 12.04 0.02
C SER A 334 -10.31 11.78 1.42
N TYR A 335 -11.23 11.56 2.37
CA TYR A 335 -10.88 11.15 3.71
C TYR A 335 -11.84 10.09 4.26
N GLY A 336 -11.36 9.30 5.22
CA GLY A 336 -12.17 8.47 6.11
C GLY A 336 -11.89 8.90 7.55
N HIS A 337 -12.93 9.06 8.36
CA HIS A 337 -12.79 9.57 9.73
C HIS A 337 -13.81 8.91 10.66
N SER A 338 -13.37 8.36 11.79
CA SER A 338 -14.23 7.62 12.73
C SER A 338 -15.39 8.44 13.30
N LYS A 339 -15.18 9.75 13.53
CA LYS A 339 -16.22 10.66 14.03
C LYS A 339 -17.06 11.29 12.92
N TYR A 340 -16.47 11.62 11.77
CA TYR A 340 -17.13 12.40 10.71
C TYR A 340 -17.51 11.58 9.48
N GLY A 341 -17.21 10.27 9.47
CA GLY A 341 -17.50 9.40 8.35
C GLY A 341 -16.52 9.59 7.17
N ASN A 342 -16.93 9.13 5.99
CA ASN A 342 -16.17 9.33 4.76
C ASN A 342 -16.58 10.65 4.12
N GLY A 343 -15.65 11.34 3.46
CA GLY A 343 -15.94 12.59 2.78
C GLY A 343 -14.85 13.04 1.82
N LYS A 344 -15.03 14.26 1.32
CA LYS A 344 -14.06 14.94 0.47
C LYS A 344 -13.84 16.36 0.95
N LEU A 345 -12.61 16.75 1.11
CA LEU A 345 -12.20 18.14 1.29
C LEU A 345 -12.03 18.75 -0.10
N ILE A 346 -12.78 19.81 -0.38
CA ILE A 346 -12.61 20.63 -1.55
C ILE A 346 -11.75 21.83 -1.17
N LEU A 347 -10.61 21.97 -1.83
CA LEU A 347 -9.61 22.97 -1.51
C LEU A 347 -9.48 23.97 -2.65
N ASP A 348 -9.20 25.21 -2.31
CA ASP A 348 -8.76 26.22 -3.27
C ASP A 348 -7.37 25.87 -3.78
N GLU A 349 -7.22 25.69 -5.08
CA GLU A 349 -5.95 25.25 -5.68
C GLU A 349 -4.83 26.28 -5.50
N ALA A 350 -5.13 27.56 -5.49
CA ALA A 350 -4.12 28.61 -5.35
C ALA A 350 -3.52 28.62 -3.94
N THR A 351 -4.35 28.43 -2.92
CA THR A 351 -3.97 28.61 -1.49
C THR A 351 -3.91 27.34 -0.69
N LEU A 352 -4.39 26.19 -1.20
CA LEU A 352 -4.61 24.91 -0.51
C LEU A 352 -5.58 24.98 0.68
N LYS A 353 -6.28 26.11 0.85
CA LYS A 353 -7.25 26.28 1.95
C LYS A 353 -8.55 25.55 1.67
N LEU A 354 -9.18 25.09 2.73
CA LEU A 354 -10.49 24.46 2.66
C LEU A 354 -11.54 25.44 2.14
N ILE A 355 -12.26 25.03 1.08
CA ILE A 355 -13.47 25.69 0.59
C ILE A 355 -14.69 25.00 1.21
N GLU A 356 -14.73 23.68 1.16
CA GLU A 356 -15.89 22.89 1.59
C GLU A 356 -15.47 21.52 2.09
N ASP A 357 -16.10 21.05 3.18
CA ASP A 357 -16.03 19.66 3.67
C ASP A 357 -17.30 18.93 3.24
N VAL A 358 -17.23 18.27 2.09
CA VAL A 358 -18.35 17.46 1.54
C VAL A 358 -18.37 16.14 2.28
N ARG A 359 -19.21 16.07 3.29
CA ARG A 359 -19.40 14.84 4.08
C ARG A 359 -20.27 13.86 3.32
N GLY A 360 -19.78 12.65 3.13
CA GLY A 360 -20.58 11.52 2.70
C GLY A 360 -21.54 11.11 3.81
N SER A 361 -22.53 10.29 3.47
CA SER A 361 -23.37 9.65 4.49
C SER A 361 -22.46 8.93 5.48
N ALA A 362 -22.73 9.07 6.77
CA ALA A 362 -22.09 8.23 7.78
C ALA A 362 -22.16 6.76 7.31
N PRO A 363 -21.08 5.97 7.44
CA PRO A 363 -21.19 4.57 7.09
C PRO A 363 -22.42 4.01 7.77
N ALA A 364 -23.32 3.40 7.00
CA ALA A 364 -24.46 2.72 7.58
C ALA A 364 -23.92 1.79 8.67
N PRO A 365 -24.51 1.77 9.89
CA PRO A 365 -24.10 0.82 10.89
C PRO A 365 -24.10 -0.55 10.23
N ALA A 366 -22.96 -1.19 10.20
CA ALA A 366 -22.84 -2.46 9.52
C ALA A 366 -23.91 -3.40 10.08
N PRO A 367 -24.59 -4.17 9.24
CA PRO A 367 -25.67 -5.04 9.68
C PRO A 367 -25.19 -5.89 10.84
N LYS A 368 -25.94 -5.88 11.95
CA LYS A 368 -25.69 -6.77 13.06
C LYS A 368 -25.83 -8.19 12.53
N LEU A 369 -24.76 -8.94 12.49
CA LEU A 369 -24.84 -10.38 12.38
C LEU A 369 -25.60 -10.86 13.62
N ALA A 370 -26.71 -11.56 13.40
CA ALA A 370 -27.50 -12.12 14.45
C ALA A 370 -26.62 -13.03 15.33
N ASP A 371 -26.58 -12.74 16.65
CA ASP A 371 -26.13 -13.60 17.76
C ASP A 371 -24.91 -14.49 17.55
N SER A 372 -23.83 -14.01 16.93
CA SER A 372 -22.57 -14.75 16.94
C SER A 372 -21.67 -14.24 18.08
N ALA A 373 -21.18 -15.17 18.91
CA ALA A 373 -20.15 -14.93 19.92
C ALA A 373 -18.80 -14.49 19.32
N VAL A 374 -18.70 -14.36 17.98
CA VAL A 374 -17.51 -13.96 17.23
C VAL A 374 -17.57 -12.44 17.01
N PRO A 375 -16.50 -11.68 17.30
CA PRO A 375 -16.41 -10.27 16.95
C PRO A 375 -16.73 -10.09 15.46
N LYS A 376 -17.38 -8.99 15.11
CA LYS A 376 -17.77 -8.68 13.74
C LYS A 376 -16.58 -8.74 12.79
N LEU A 377 -16.72 -9.54 11.74
CA LEU A 377 -15.74 -9.59 10.65
C LEU A 377 -15.76 -8.29 9.85
N GLU A 378 -14.58 -7.87 9.40
CA GLU A 378 -14.39 -6.73 8.51
C GLU A 378 -14.16 -7.22 7.09
N THR A 379 -14.81 -6.60 6.11
CA THR A 379 -14.56 -6.88 4.71
C THR A 379 -13.21 -6.32 4.28
N ARG A 380 -12.43 -7.14 3.60
CA ARG A 380 -11.17 -6.78 2.95
C ARG A 380 -11.27 -6.94 1.46
N THR A 381 -10.52 -6.13 0.74
CA THR A 381 -10.43 -6.19 -0.72
C THR A 381 -8.99 -6.03 -1.17
N CYS A 382 -8.68 -6.63 -2.33
CA CYS A 382 -7.42 -6.45 -3.03
C CYS A 382 -7.71 -6.29 -4.53
N GLY A 383 -7.18 -5.24 -5.14
CA GLY A 383 -7.26 -5.05 -6.58
C GLY A 383 -6.33 -5.99 -7.34
N ASP A 384 -6.59 -6.15 -8.62
CA ASP A 384 -5.74 -6.89 -9.55
C ASP A 384 -4.43 -6.11 -9.79
N SER A 385 -3.30 -6.75 -9.57
CA SER A 385 -1.97 -6.19 -9.82
C SER A 385 -1.48 -6.42 -11.27
N GLY A 386 -2.19 -7.23 -12.03
CA GLY A 386 -1.94 -7.50 -13.43
C GLY A 386 -2.75 -6.62 -14.37
N SER A 387 -2.78 -7.01 -15.62
CA SER A 387 -3.59 -6.37 -16.67
C SER A 387 -4.49 -7.41 -17.34
N SER A 388 -5.79 -7.18 -17.28
CA SER A 388 -6.77 -8.00 -17.99
C SER A 388 -6.73 -7.71 -19.50
N ALA A 389 -6.84 -8.76 -20.31
CA ALA A 389 -7.06 -8.64 -21.74
C ALA A 389 -8.48 -8.14 -22.09
N GLU A 390 -9.39 -8.05 -21.13
CA GLU A 390 -10.79 -7.64 -21.32
C GLU A 390 -10.95 -6.13 -21.09
N PRO A 391 -11.14 -5.32 -22.13
CA PRO A 391 -11.36 -3.88 -21.98
C PRO A 391 -12.64 -3.59 -21.19
N GLY A 392 -12.57 -2.62 -20.25
CA GLY A 392 -13.72 -2.22 -19.44
C GLY A 392 -14.07 -3.19 -18.31
N VAL A 393 -13.28 -4.22 -18.08
CA VAL A 393 -13.45 -5.17 -16.97
C VAL A 393 -12.40 -4.94 -15.90
N ARG A 394 -12.83 -4.92 -14.65
CA ARG A 394 -11.94 -4.86 -13.49
C ARG A 394 -12.20 -6.05 -12.59
N TYR A 395 -11.13 -6.57 -11.99
CA TYR A 395 -11.18 -7.66 -11.03
C TYR A 395 -10.68 -7.23 -9.67
N MET A 396 -11.27 -7.78 -8.62
CA MET A 396 -10.79 -7.62 -7.25
C MET A 396 -11.11 -8.85 -6.41
N LEU A 397 -10.28 -9.12 -5.41
CA LEU A 397 -10.60 -10.07 -4.35
C LEU A 397 -11.43 -9.40 -3.25
N ARG A 398 -12.31 -10.17 -2.63
CA ARG A 398 -13.09 -9.77 -1.44
C ARG A 398 -13.20 -10.95 -0.48
N TRP A 399 -12.90 -10.69 0.79
CA TRP A 399 -13.02 -11.68 1.87
C TRP A 399 -13.34 -10.98 3.19
N GLU A 400 -13.64 -11.75 4.22
CA GLU A 400 -13.93 -11.22 5.56
C GLU A 400 -12.91 -11.75 6.57
N THR A 401 -12.55 -10.96 7.56
CA THR A 401 -11.60 -11.29 8.61
C THR A 401 -11.85 -10.49 9.87
N LEU A 402 -11.35 -10.94 11.00
CA LEU A 402 -11.30 -10.12 12.21
C LEU A 402 -10.42 -8.88 11.98
N GLY A 403 -10.72 -7.79 12.66
CA GLY A 403 -9.96 -6.55 12.61
C GLY A 403 -8.56 -6.68 13.21
N THR A 404 -7.77 -5.60 13.14
CA THR A 404 -6.43 -5.54 13.73
C THR A 404 -6.47 -5.69 15.26
N ASN A 405 -5.42 -6.33 15.84
CA ASN A 405 -5.27 -6.50 17.29
C ASN A 405 -3.81 -6.41 17.75
N ARG A 406 -3.03 -5.51 17.15
CA ARG A 406 -1.61 -5.36 17.46
C ARG A 406 -0.72 -6.55 17.06
N ASP A 407 -1.13 -7.33 16.07
CA ASP A 407 -0.45 -8.54 15.60
C ASP A 407 -0.23 -9.58 16.71
N LYS A 408 -1.16 -9.64 17.66
CA LYS A 408 -1.15 -10.59 18.75
C LYS A 408 -2.04 -11.81 18.44
N LYS A 409 -1.62 -12.98 18.92
CA LYS A 409 -2.45 -14.18 18.87
C LYS A 409 -3.76 -13.93 19.62
N ARG A 410 -4.87 -14.43 19.08
CA ARG A 410 -6.18 -14.44 19.73
C ARG A 410 -6.46 -15.80 20.35
N ASP A 411 -7.36 -15.83 21.32
CA ASP A 411 -7.88 -17.08 21.88
C ASP A 411 -8.90 -17.67 20.90
N GLY A 412 -8.52 -18.75 20.22
CA GLY A 412 -9.31 -19.41 19.19
C GLY A 412 -9.25 -18.75 17.81
N ASP A 413 -9.54 -19.54 16.79
CA ASP A 413 -9.70 -19.09 15.41
C ASP A 413 -11.20 -18.94 15.08
N PRO A 414 -11.62 -17.88 14.39
CA PRO A 414 -12.98 -17.78 13.87
C PRO A 414 -13.20 -18.84 12.79
N PRO A 415 -14.47 -19.16 12.45
CA PRO A 415 -14.76 -19.96 11.27
C PRO A 415 -14.10 -19.33 10.03
N PRO A 416 -13.64 -20.16 9.07
CA PRO A 416 -13.10 -19.63 7.81
C PRO A 416 -14.14 -18.78 7.08
N SER A 417 -13.66 -17.71 6.43
CA SER A 417 -14.49 -16.95 5.48
C SER A 417 -14.27 -17.46 4.05
N VAL A 418 -15.05 -16.94 3.10
CA VAL A 418 -14.92 -17.31 1.69
C VAL A 418 -14.19 -16.19 0.95
N LEU A 419 -13.06 -16.54 0.31
CA LEU A 419 -12.41 -15.66 -0.67
C LEU A 419 -13.26 -15.63 -1.94
N LYS A 420 -13.58 -14.43 -2.40
CA LYS A 420 -14.40 -14.18 -3.58
C LYS A 420 -13.61 -13.35 -4.58
N LEU A 421 -13.69 -13.73 -5.85
CA LEU A 421 -13.29 -12.90 -6.97
C LEU A 421 -14.51 -12.14 -7.46
N VAL A 422 -14.40 -10.81 -7.54
CA VAL A 422 -15.44 -9.91 -8.01
C VAL A 422 -15.01 -9.36 -9.37
N ARG A 423 -15.78 -9.65 -10.42
CA ARG A 423 -15.68 -9.03 -11.72
C ARG A 423 -16.62 -7.82 -11.77
N ILE A 424 -16.14 -6.69 -12.26
CA ILE A 424 -16.88 -5.44 -12.37
C ILE A 424 -16.81 -5.00 -13.83
N ASP A 425 -17.94 -5.05 -14.53
CA ASP A 425 -18.09 -4.55 -15.90
C ASP A 425 -18.41 -3.03 -15.82
N GLN A 426 -17.56 -2.19 -16.47
CA GLN A 426 -17.65 -0.71 -16.48
C GLN A 426 -18.39 -0.19 -17.70
#